data_a1574abaaab533af6d8d6e452fad9cdf
#
_entry.id   a1574abaaab533af6d8d6e452fad9cdf
#
_cell.length_a   1.000
_cell.length_b   1.000
_cell.length_c   1.000
_cell.angle_alpha   90.00
_cell.angle_beta   90.00
_cell.angle_gamma   90.00
#
_symmetry.space_group_name_H-M   'P 1'
#
loop_
_entity.id
_entity.type
_entity.pdbx_description
1 polymer ?
#
loop_
_entity_poly.entity_id
_entity_poly.type
_entity_poly.pdbx_seq_one_letter_code
_entity_poly.pdbx_strand_id
1 'polypeptide(L)'
;GLSVENNIRAVLEVVERSRERREAMLEALLAEFSITHLRRTPALALSGGERRRVEIARALASNPHFVLLDEPFAGIDPIAVGDIRDLVVHLKERGIGVLITDHNVRETLDIIDRAYIIHDGMLLMEGEPSDIVGNEDVRRVYLGDRFRL
;
A
#
# COMPACT_ATOMS: atom_id res chain seq x y z
N GLY A 1 -4.06 5.51 -22.41
CA GLY A 1 -4.43 5.16 -21.02
C GLY A 1 -5.30 6.24 -20.40
N LEU A 2 -6.03 5.89 -19.36
CA LEU A 2 -6.86 6.84 -18.61
C LEU A 2 -6.00 7.85 -17.86
N SER A 3 -6.50 9.07 -17.68
CA SER A 3 -5.92 10.04 -16.75
C SER A 3 -6.11 9.60 -15.29
N VAL A 4 -5.38 10.22 -14.37
CA VAL A 4 -5.52 9.96 -12.92
C VAL A 4 -6.98 10.09 -12.47
N GLU A 5 -7.63 11.23 -12.78
CA GLU A 5 -9.03 11.44 -12.40
C GLU A 5 -9.98 10.39 -13.01
N ASN A 6 -9.75 9.97 -14.25
CA ASN A 6 -10.61 8.97 -14.89
C ASN A 6 -10.39 7.56 -14.33
N ASN A 7 -9.21 7.24 -13.83
CA ASN A 7 -8.95 5.99 -13.11
C ASN A 7 -9.77 5.91 -11.82
N ILE A 8 -9.83 6.98 -11.04
CA ILE A 8 -10.60 7.04 -9.79
C ILE A 8 -12.10 7.13 -10.11
N ARG A 9 -12.49 7.99 -11.05
CA ARG A 9 -13.89 8.19 -11.46
C ARG A 9 -14.54 6.89 -11.93
N ALA A 10 -13.82 6.04 -12.67
CA ALA A 10 -14.35 4.77 -13.14
C ALA A 10 -14.81 3.85 -11.98
N VAL A 11 -14.13 3.87 -10.83
CA VAL A 11 -14.57 3.14 -9.63
C VAL A 11 -15.76 3.85 -8.98
N LEU A 12 -15.69 5.17 -8.83
CA LEU A 12 -16.78 5.96 -8.24
C LEU A 12 -18.10 5.81 -9.01
N GLU A 13 -18.06 5.66 -10.32
CA GLU A 13 -19.26 5.44 -11.16
C GLU A 13 -19.97 4.12 -10.85
N VAL A 14 -19.24 3.13 -10.36
CA VAL A 14 -19.81 1.83 -9.94
C VAL A 14 -20.46 1.90 -8.56
N VAL A 15 -19.87 2.65 -7.64
CA VAL A 15 -20.25 2.61 -6.21
C VAL A 15 -21.19 3.74 -5.80
N GLU A 16 -21.19 4.90 -6.50
CA GLU A 16 -22.00 6.07 -6.17
C GLU A 16 -22.84 6.51 -7.38
N ARG A 17 -24.14 6.58 -7.19
CA ARG A 17 -25.09 6.97 -8.26
C ARG A 17 -25.15 8.48 -8.50
N SER A 18 -24.98 9.28 -7.46
CA SER A 18 -25.04 10.73 -7.56
C SER A 18 -23.80 11.31 -8.22
N ARG A 19 -23.96 12.02 -9.32
CA ARG A 19 -22.86 12.71 -10.00
C ARG A 19 -22.17 13.73 -9.08
N GLU A 20 -22.95 14.48 -8.33
CA GLU A 20 -22.44 15.52 -7.43
C GLU A 20 -21.57 14.90 -6.33
N ARG A 21 -22.02 13.78 -5.71
CA ARG A 21 -21.25 13.06 -4.71
C ARG A 21 -19.99 12.44 -5.30
N ARG A 22 -20.05 11.89 -6.51
CA ARG A 22 -18.84 11.36 -7.18
C ARG A 22 -17.77 12.43 -7.36
N GLU A 23 -18.14 13.63 -7.83
CA GLU A 23 -17.17 14.71 -8.00
C GLU A 23 -16.61 15.16 -6.65
N ALA A 24 -17.42 15.28 -5.60
CA ALA A 24 -16.96 15.61 -4.26
C ALA A 24 -15.98 14.53 -3.72
N MET A 25 -16.29 13.25 -3.90
CA MET A 25 -15.40 12.14 -3.50
C MET A 25 -14.10 12.13 -4.31
N LEU A 26 -14.16 12.41 -5.61
CA LEU A 26 -12.98 12.53 -6.47
C LEU A 26 -12.05 13.65 -5.98
N GLU A 27 -12.60 14.84 -5.73
CA GLU A 27 -11.82 15.98 -5.23
C GLU A 27 -11.17 15.65 -3.86
N ALA A 28 -11.93 15.02 -2.96
CA ALA A 28 -11.42 14.60 -1.66
C ALA A 28 -10.25 13.61 -1.80
N LEU A 29 -10.37 12.57 -2.63
CA LEU A 29 -9.30 11.60 -2.85
C LEU A 29 -8.07 12.22 -3.52
N LEU A 30 -8.26 13.09 -4.51
CA LEU A 30 -7.13 13.77 -5.16
C LEU A 30 -6.34 14.65 -4.18
N ALA A 31 -7.05 15.35 -3.28
CA ALA A 31 -6.43 16.19 -2.26
C ALA A 31 -5.74 15.35 -1.18
N GLU A 32 -6.43 14.33 -0.65
CA GLU A 32 -5.94 13.43 0.41
C GLU A 32 -4.61 12.77 0.04
N PHE A 33 -4.49 12.29 -1.21
CA PHE A 33 -3.28 11.63 -1.71
C PHE A 33 -2.28 12.58 -2.36
N SER A 34 -2.51 13.91 -2.29
CA SER A 34 -1.63 14.94 -2.86
C SER A 34 -1.36 14.76 -4.36
N ILE A 35 -2.36 14.27 -5.12
CA ILE A 35 -2.28 14.00 -6.56
C ILE A 35 -3.16 14.93 -7.42
N THR A 36 -3.67 16.00 -6.85
CA THR A 36 -4.52 16.97 -7.56
C THR A 36 -3.81 17.59 -8.77
N HIS A 37 -2.52 17.87 -8.66
CA HIS A 37 -1.71 18.42 -9.75
C HIS A 37 -1.51 17.44 -10.91
N LEU A 38 -1.70 16.14 -10.67
CA LEU A 38 -1.58 15.06 -11.66
C LEU A 38 -2.91 14.66 -12.29
N ARG A 39 -4.04 15.30 -11.91
CA ARG A 39 -5.39 14.84 -12.25
C ARG A 39 -5.59 14.53 -13.75
N ARG A 40 -4.99 15.30 -14.65
CA ARG A 40 -5.09 15.13 -16.10
C ARG A 40 -3.96 14.31 -16.72
N THR A 41 -2.94 13.96 -15.93
CA THR A 41 -1.80 13.18 -16.38
C THR A 41 -2.22 11.75 -16.70
N PRO A 42 -1.83 11.19 -17.84
CA PRO A 42 -2.03 9.77 -18.13
C PRO A 42 -1.33 8.89 -17.08
N ALA A 43 -2.02 7.88 -16.55
CA ALA A 43 -1.46 7.02 -15.48
C ALA A 43 -0.15 6.30 -15.87
N LEU A 44 0.07 6.10 -17.16
CA LEU A 44 1.30 5.49 -17.69
C LEU A 44 2.53 6.41 -17.61
N ALA A 45 2.32 7.72 -17.47
CA ALA A 45 3.39 8.72 -17.40
C ALA A 45 3.83 9.04 -15.95
N LEU A 46 3.21 8.41 -14.96
CA LEU A 46 3.50 8.63 -13.54
C LEU A 46 4.78 7.92 -13.11
N SER A 47 5.51 8.53 -12.19
CA SER A 47 6.58 7.86 -11.43
C SER A 47 6.03 6.71 -10.59
N GLY A 48 6.90 5.85 -10.05
CA GLY A 48 6.50 4.70 -9.22
C GLY A 48 5.68 5.13 -7.99
N GLY A 49 6.15 6.13 -7.25
CA GLY A 49 5.47 6.64 -6.07
C GLY A 49 4.13 7.32 -6.40
N GLU A 50 4.08 8.17 -7.44
CA GLU A 50 2.83 8.79 -7.91
C GLU A 50 1.80 7.75 -8.35
N ARG A 51 2.24 6.72 -9.08
CA ARG A 51 1.40 5.61 -9.51
C ARG A 51 0.80 4.88 -8.31
N ARG A 52 1.62 4.58 -7.29
CA ARG A 52 1.15 3.90 -6.08
C ARG A 52 0.10 4.72 -5.34
N ARG A 53 0.29 6.04 -5.20
CA ARG A 53 -0.71 6.94 -4.60
C ARG A 53 -2.04 6.91 -5.38
N VAL A 54 -1.99 6.90 -6.71
CA VAL A 54 -3.19 6.80 -7.55
C VAL A 54 -3.86 5.44 -7.43
N GLU A 55 -3.11 4.34 -7.38
CA GLU A 55 -3.64 2.98 -7.19
C GLU A 55 -4.40 2.86 -5.87
N ILE A 56 -3.86 3.41 -4.79
CA ILE A 56 -4.50 3.38 -3.47
C ILE A 56 -5.71 4.33 -3.43
N ALA A 57 -5.60 5.55 -3.94
CA ALA A 57 -6.74 6.46 -4.05
C ALA A 57 -7.91 5.83 -4.84
N ARG A 58 -7.59 5.12 -5.92
CA ARG A 58 -8.57 4.36 -6.70
C ARG A 58 -9.20 3.21 -5.90
N ALA A 59 -8.41 2.47 -5.13
CA ALA A 59 -8.92 1.40 -4.29
C ALA A 59 -9.86 1.96 -3.21
N LEU A 60 -9.49 3.08 -2.58
CA LEU A 60 -10.30 3.73 -1.55
C LEU A 60 -11.60 4.34 -2.07
N ALA A 61 -11.70 4.60 -3.36
CA ALA A 61 -12.95 5.06 -3.98
C ALA A 61 -14.13 4.09 -3.76
N SER A 62 -13.84 2.80 -3.52
CA SER A 62 -14.85 1.78 -3.16
C SER A 62 -15.18 1.72 -1.67
N ASN A 63 -14.57 2.56 -0.83
CA ASN A 63 -14.72 2.57 0.62
C ASN A 63 -14.48 1.19 1.28
N PRO A 64 -13.32 0.55 1.07
CA PRO A 64 -13.05 -0.80 1.54
C PRO A 64 -12.77 -0.82 3.04
N HIS A 65 -13.08 -1.96 3.70
CA HIS A 65 -12.63 -2.25 5.07
C HIS A 65 -11.21 -2.79 5.13
N PHE A 66 -10.73 -3.39 4.02
CA PHE A 66 -9.40 -3.99 3.90
C PHE A 66 -8.77 -3.64 2.56
N VAL A 67 -7.46 -3.42 2.57
CA VAL A 67 -6.64 -3.21 1.37
C VAL A 67 -5.53 -4.25 1.35
N LEU A 68 -5.34 -4.88 0.19
CA LEU A 68 -4.24 -5.82 -0.05
C LEU A 68 -3.20 -5.10 -0.91
N LEU A 69 -1.96 -5.06 -0.41
CA LEU A 69 -0.80 -4.49 -1.10
C LEU A 69 0.17 -5.62 -1.44
N ASP A 70 0.28 -5.92 -2.72
CA ASP A 70 1.19 -6.93 -3.23
C ASP A 70 2.49 -6.26 -3.66
N GLU A 71 3.59 -6.63 -3.01
CA GLU A 71 4.95 -6.10 -3.20
C GLU A 71 5.00 -4.56 -3.29
N PRO A 72 4.45 -3.80 -2.31
CA PRO A 72 4.36 -2.35 -2.40
C PRO A 72 5.72 -1.64 -2.47
N PHE A 73 6.81 -2.28 -2.03
CA PHE A 73 8.17 -1.74 -2.07
C PHE A 73 8.98 -2.19 -3.29
N ALA A 74 8.43 -3.07 -4.14
CA ALA A 74 9.16 -3.57 -5.32
C ALA A 74 9.38 -2.47 -6.37
N GLY A 75 10.63 -2.32 -6.81
CA GLY A 75 11.00 -1.40 -7.89
C GLY A 75 10.80 0.08 -7.56
N ILE A 76 10.71 0.44 -6.27
CA ILE A 76 10.55 1.81 -5.81
C ILE A 76 11.93 2.38 -5.43
N ASP A 77 12.15 3.65 -5.76
CA ASP A 77 13.32 4.39 -5.32
C ASP A 77 13.37 4.45 -3.78
N PRO A 78 14.54 4.26 -3.14
CA PRO A 78 14.68 4.32 -1.68
C PRO A 78 14.10 5.60 -1.04
N ILE A 79 14.11 6.72 -1.76
CA ILE A 79 13.53 7.98 -1.27
C ILE A 79 11.99 7.87 -1.20
N ALA A 80 11.38 7.18 -2.16
CA ALA A 80 9.93 7.00 -2.24
C ALA A 80 9.39 5.88 -1.32
N VAL A 81 10.26 5.08 -0.70
CA VAL A 81 9.85 4.08 0.31
C VAL A 81 9.16 4.75 1.49
N GLY A 82 9.67 5.90 1.95
CA GLY A 82 9.05 6.70 3.00
C GLY A 82 7.60 7.07 2.68
N ASP A 83 7.33 7.49 1.45
CA ASP A 83 5.99 7.84 0.98
C ASP A 83 5.00 6.66 1.10
N ILE A 84 5.46 5.43 0.83
CA ILE A 84 4.62 4.23 0.94
C ILE A 84 4.37 3.88 2.40
N ARG A 85 5.38 4.04 3.28
CA ARG A 85 5.21 3.85 4.72
C ARG A 85 4.16 4.80 5.28
N ASP A 86 4.28 6.10 4.97
CA ASP A 86 3.31 7.12 5.40
C ASP A 86 1.90 6.79 4.91
N LEU A 87 1.81 6.28 3.70
CA LEU A 87 0.55 5.87 3.09
C LEU A 87 -0.10 4.68 3.82
N VAL A 88 0.68 3.67 4.21
CA VAL A 88 0.20 2.54 5.01
C VAL A 88 -0.25 2.99 6.40
N VAL A 89 0.53 3.86 7.06
CA VAL A 89 0.15 4.46 8.35
C VAL A 89 -1.17 5.22 8.22
N HIS A 90 -1.31 6.02 7.18
CA HIS A 90 -2.55 6.76 6.91
C HIS A 90 -3.78 5.84 6.74
N LEU A 91 -3.63 4.70 6.04
CA LEU A 91 -4.70 3.71 5.92
C LEU A 91 -5.10 3.11 7.28
N LYS A 92 -4.11 2.79 8.12
CA LYS A 92 -4.34 2.28 9.49
C LYS A 92 -5.09 3.30 10.35
N GLU A 93 -4.70 4.58 10.31
CA GLU A 93 -5.37 5.67 11.04
C GLU A 93 -6.82 5.85 10.63
N ARG A 94 -7.15 5.54 9.38
CA ARG A 94 -8.54 5.49 8.90
C ARG A 94 -9.31 4.25 9.34
N GLY A 95 -8.70 3.35 10.10
CA GLY A 95 -9.33 2.09 10.53
C GLY A 95 -9.44 1.05 9.42
N ILE A 96 -8.66 1.16 8.35
CA ILE A 96 -8.62 0.21 7.24
C ILE A 96 -7.59 -0.87 7.57
N GLY A 97 -8.00 -2.14 7.52
CA GLY A 97 -7.08 -3.27 7.63
C GLY A 97 -6.16 -3.35 6.40
N VAL A 98 -4.84 -3.48 6.61
CA VAL A 98 -3.88 -3.57 5.50
C VAL A 98 -3.17 -4.92 5.56
N LEU A 99 -3.26 -5.69 4.50
CA LEU A 99 -2.46 -6.90 4.28
C LEU A 99 -1.37 -6.60 3.27
N ILE A 100 -0.11 -6.84 3.64
CA ILE A 100 1.06 -6.61 2.79
C ILE A 100 1.73 -7.93 2.51
N THR A 101 2.04 -8.21 1.23
CA THR A 101 3.00 -9.24 0.83
C THR A 101 4.23 -8.52 0.28
N ASP A 102 5.42 -8.79 0.83
CA ASP A 102 6.66 -8.19 0.33
C ASP A 102 7.86 -9.06 0.74
N HIS A 103 8.90 -9.00 -0.05
CA HIS A 103 10.18 -9.63 0.23
C HIS A 103 11.19 -8.66 0.89
N ASN A 104 10.88 -7.36 0.91
CA ASN A 104 11.67 -6.35 1.61
C ASN A 104 11.33 -6.33 3.10
N VAL A 105 11.92 -7.26 3.83
CA VAL A 105 11.60 -7.52 5.24
C VAL A 105 11.76 -6.29 6.13
N ARG A 106 12.86 -5.55 5.95
CA ARG A 106 13.17 -4.40 6.80
C ARG A 106 12.07 -3.35 6.72
N GLU A 107 11.72 -2.93 5.50
CA GLU A 107 10.71 -1.90 5.28
C GLU A 107 9.32 -2.35 5.74
N THR A 108 9.03 -3.64 5.56
CA THR A 108 7.75 -4.21 5.96
C THR A 108 7.61 -4.33 7.47
N LEU A 109 8.62 -4.87 8.18
CA LEU A 109 8.56 -5.07 9.63
C LEU A 109 8.41 -3.75 10.42
N ASP A 110 8.88 -2.63 9.87
CA ASP A 110 8.79 -1.32 10.53
C ASP A 110 7.36 -0.74 10.57
N ILE A 111 6.42 -1.25 9.77
CA ILE A 111 5.08 -0.64 9.60
C ILE A 111 3.91 -1.56 9.95
N ILE A 112 4.19 -2.84 10.19
CA ILE A 112 3.16 -3.84 10.47
C ILE A 112 3.00 -4.08 11.97
N ASP A 113 1.82 -4.59 12.34
CA ASP A 113 1.54 -5.01 13.72
C ASP A 113 1.78 -6.51 13.91
N ARG A 114 1.67 -7.30 12.84
CA ARG A 114 1.80 -8.76 12.84
C ARG A 114 2.34 -9.27 11.51
N ALA A 115 3.19 -10.27 11.56
CA ALA A 115 3.74 -10.93 10.38
C ALA A 115 3.44 -12.43 10.36
N TYR A 116 3.36 -12.96 9.14
CA TYR A 116 3.27 -14.39 8.84
C TYR A 116 4.42 -14.74 7.90
N ILE A 117 5.32 -15.58 8.34
CA ILE A 117 6.44 -16.07 7.51
C ILE A 117 6.04 -17.38 6.89
N ILE A 118 6.00 -17.40 5.56
CA ILE A 118 5.68 -18.59 4.77
C ILE A 118 6.95 -19.12 4.13
N HIS A 119 7.24 -20.40 4.32
CA HIS A 119 8.36 -21.09 3.72
C HIS A 119 7.91 -22.48 3.20
N ASP A 120 8.29 -22.82 1.98
CA ASP A 120 7.91 -24.08 1.31
C ASP A 120 6.39 -24.36 1.35
N GLY A 121 5.57 -23.30 1.20
CA GLY A 121 4.12 -23.42 1.20
C GLY A 121 3.50 -23.65 2.57
N MET A 122 4.28 -23.59 3.65
CA MET A 122 3.81 -23.75 5.04
C MET A 122 4.07 -22.50 5.85
N LEU A 123 3.23 -22.28 6.87
CA LEU A 123 3.45 -21.24 7.87
C LEU A 123 4.63 -21.65 8.75
N LEU A 124 5.74 -20.93 8.64
CA LEU A 124 6.92 -21.14 9.48
C LEU A 124 6.74 -20.48 10.85
N MET A 125 6.26 -19.24 10.87
CA MET A 125 6.04 -18.47 12.09
C MET A 125 4.99 -17.39 11.89
N GLU A 126 4.29 -17.03 12.96
CA GLU A 126 3.49 -15.81 13.07
C GLU A 126 3.79 -15.10 14.39
N GLY A 127 3.71 -13.77 14.40
CA GLY A 127 3.95 -12.98 15.61
C GLY A 127 4.14 -11.50 15.31
N GLU A 128 4.47 -10.75 16.35
CA GLU A 128 4.89 -9.35 16.23
C GLU A 128 6.27 -9.25 15.56
N PRO A 129 6.63 -8.08 14.99
CA PRO A 129 7.94 -7.89 14.35
C PRO A 129 9.14 -8.31 15.21
N SER A 130 9.10 -8.01 16.51
CA SER A 130 10.13 -8.40 17.48
C SER A 130 10.31 -9.90 17.59
N ASP A 131 9.20 -10.66 17.59
CA ASP A 131 9.22 -12.12 17.67
C ASP A 131 9.83 -12.73 16.40
N ILE A 132 9.45 -12.17 15.23
CA ILE A 132 9.97 -12.60 13.93
C ILE A 132 11.50 -12.44 13.87
N VAL A 133 12.01 -11.27 14.28
CA VAL A 133 13.45 -10.97 14.24
C VAL A 133 14.22 -11.80 15.27
N GLY A 134 13.60 -12.13 16.42
CA GLY A 134 14.19 -12.94 17.47
C GLY A 134 14.24 -14.45 17.17
N ASN A 135 13.47 -14.94 16.20
CA ASN A 135 13.34 -16.37 15.91
C ASN A 135 14.54 -16.90 15.12
N GLU A 136 15.20 -17.95 15.65
CA GLU A 136 16.39 -18.54 15.04
C GLU A 136 16.12 -19.22 13.70
N ASP A 137 14.97 -19.88 13.54
CA ASP A 137 14.60 -20.55 12.29
C ASP A 137 14.31 -19.53 11.18
N VAL A 138 13.59 -18.44 11.50
CA VAL A 138 13.35 -17.34 10.58
C VAL A 138 14.66 -16.67 10.16
N ARG A 139 15.58 -16.45 11.11
CA ARG A 139 16.91 -15.88 10.81
C ARG A 139 17.69 -16.80 9.88
N ARG A 140 17.74 -18.09 10.17
CA ARG A 140 18.49 -19.06 9.38
C ARG A 140 17.97 -19.20 7.95
N VAL A 141 16.64 -19.19 7.77
CA VAL A 141 15.99 -19.53 6.49
C VAL A 141 15.69 -18.29 5.64
N TYR A 142 15.37 -17.16 6.28
CA TYR A 142 14.81 -16.01 5.60
C TYR A 142 15.59 -14.71 5.77
N LEU A 143 16.00 -14.36 6.99
CA LEU A 143 16.64 -13.07 7.27
C LEU A 143 18.16 -13.07 7.04
N GLY A 144 18.80 -14.22 7.31
CA GLY A 144 20.26 -14.35 7.38
C GLY A 144 20.82 -13.87 8.73
N ASP A 145 22.00 -14.39 9.09
CA ASP A 145 22.64 -14.19 10.42
C ASP A 145 23.02 -12.73 10.72
N ARG A 146 23.15 -11.90 9.67
CA ARG A 146 23.57 -10.48 9.79
C ARG A 146 22.40 -9.50 9.81
N PHE A 147 21.17 -9.99 9.76
CA PHE A 147 20.01 -9.10 9.77
C PHE A 147 19.89 -8.35 11.10
N ARG A 148 19.73 -7.02 11.01
CA ARG A 148 19.41 -6.11 12.12
C ARG A 148 18.40 -5.10 11.62
N LEU A 149 17.39 -4.82 12.43
CA LEU A 149 16.46 -3.69 12.24
C LEU A 149 17.20 -2.36 12.44
#